data_83d93b9d451c726052b1524684cf8163
#
_entry.id   83d93b9d451c726052b1524684cf8163
#
_cell.length_a   1.000
_cell.length_b   1.000
_cell.length_c   1.000
_cell.angle_alpha   90.00
_cell.angle_beta   90.00
_cell.angle_gamma   90.00
#
_symmetry.space_group_name_H-M   'P 1'
#
loop_
_entity.id
_entity.type
_entity.pdbx_description
1 polymer ?
#
loop_
_entity_poly.entity_id
_entity_poly.type
_entity_poly.pdbx_seq_one_letter_code
_entity_poly.pdbx_strand_id
1 'polypeptide(L)'
;MKFRRTTAVIGLALSSALLLGACTSPEEEPGGTAAPTTPGTAAPTQTGGTGGDAAAGCLQDVGITATQDGEVKYTAGPGDWSSYNGLTSATYSTYNSAIGDQMISSFTYFGTDGTICENKDFGTMEVLSEDPLEIKYTINDAAVWSDGTPVTINDYLLDWAAQNPEFVAPGYVNGKDKKAEPVFDHVSSSFAEFIPDGPQGDIGGKSFTVKYTSPNPDWRINISGTMPAHIVAKKIGLEPDALAQAIVDRDADTVKKAAEFWNTGWTLNPGELPVAEDIPSNGPYKVKQGGWQKGNALTLEANDKWWGNPPGTKNLIFRFIDDAGQVQALQNGDVQAIAPQATVDTVGQLEAIGPAVTVHQYSTLTWEHLDFNFRDKSAFSDANGGLKLREAFAYCVPRQQIVDTLIKPIAPDTVVMNAREVFPFQENYQAVVDAAYDGRFDQVDIEKAKAAVAESGIKTPIDVRLGYRAGNQRRADTVAAIAASCKDAGFNVIDSNAADFFEKALPNGDYEVALFAWAGSGPITSVQNIYST
;
A
#
# COMPACT_ATOMS: atom_id res chain seq x y z
N MET A 1 -37.57 -2.87 -32.74
CA MET A 1 -37.42 -1.79 -31.74
C MET A 1 -35.95 -1.56 -31.54
N LYS A 2 -35.42 -0.43 -31.97
CA LYS A 2 -34.00 -0.11 -31.84
C LYS A 2 -33.76 0.52 -30.47
N PHE A 3 -33.09 -0.18 -29.59
CA PHE A 3 -32.57 0.40 -28.35
C PHE A 3 -31.29 1.19 -28.64
N ARG A 4 -31.33 2.48 -28.43
CA ARG A 4 -30.13 3.33 -28.35
C ARG A 4 -29.45 3.03 -27.02
N ARG A 5 -28.27 2.44 -27.06
CA ARG A 5 -27.39 2.34 -25.90
C ARG A 5 -26.73 3.70 -25.69
N THR A 6 -27.05 4.36 -24.59
CA THR A 6 -26.32 5.53 -24.10
C THR A 6 -25.17 5.02 -23.25
N THR A 7 -23.95 5.13 -23.77
CA THR A 7 -22.75 4.76 -23.04
C THR A 7 -22.41 5.92 -22.10
N ALA A 8 -22.66 5.74 -20.81
CA ALA A 8 -22.13 6.64 -19.79
C ALA A 8 -20.79 6.04 -19.32
N VAL A 9 -19.70 6.62 -19.78
CA VAL A 9 -18.36 6.32 -19.28
C VAL A 9 -18.11 7.27 -18.11
N ILE A 10 -18.18 6.75 -16.90
CA ILE A 10 -17.61 7.42 -15.73
C ILE A 10 -16.27 6.75 -15.50
N GLY A 11 -15.24 7.30 -16.13
CA GLY A 11 -13.86 6.97 -15.80
C GLY A 11 -13.50 7.67 -14.48
N LEU A 12 -12.97 6.93 -13.52
CA LEU A 12 -12.06 7.53 -12.56
C LEU A 12 -10.90 8.08 -13.38
N ALA A 13 -11.00 9.39 -13.71
CA ALA A 13 -10.07 10.02 -14.61
C ALA A 13 -8.80 10.39 -13.87
N LEU A 14 -7.75 9.68 -14.18
CA LEU A 14 -6.40 10.18 -14.10
C LEU A 14 -6.03 10.72 -15.48
N SER A 15 -6.23 12.01 -15.71
CA SER A 15 -5.88 12.66 -16.96
C SER A 15 -4.69 13.59 -16.77
N SER A 16 -3.55 13.22 -17.34
CA SER A 16 -2.47 14.15 -17.66
C SER A 16 -2.73 14.72 -19.06
N ALA A 17 -3.06 15.99 -19.14
CA ALA A 17 -3.16 16.72 -20.40
C ALA A 17 -1.81 17.35 -20.74
N LEU A 18 -1.16 16.84 -21.80
CA LEU A 18 -0.06 17.51 -22.48
C LEU A 18 -0.63 18.55 -23.46
N LEU A 19 -0.43 19.82 -23.19
CA LEU A 19 -0.64 20.91 -24.15
C LEU A 19 0.68 21.24 -24.86
N LEU A 20 0.76 20.88 -26.13
CA LEU A 20 1.74 21.37 -27.08
C LEU A 20 1.34 22.77 -27.55
N GLY A 21 2.10 23.77 -27.13
CA GLY A 21 2.05 25.10 -27.71
C GLY A 21 3.30 25.36 -28.56
N ALA A 22 3.12 25.38 -29.88
CA ALA A 22 4.13 25.86 -30.81
C ALA A 22 4.01 27.38 -30.94
N CYS A 23 5.13 28.10 -30.78
CA CYS A 23 5.30 29.44 -31.36
C CYS A 23 6.75 29.70 -31.73
N THR A 24 6.89 30.12 -32.92
CA THR A 24 7.95 30.56 -33.79
C THR A 24 8.95 31.55 -33.21
N SER A 25 10.20 31.39 -33.68
CA SER A 25 11.34 32.33 -33.54
C SER A 25 11.16 33.62 -34.33
N PRO A 26 11.98 34.68 -34.05
CA PRO A 26 13.09 34.96 -34.97
C PRO A 26 14.46 35.28 -34.32
N GLU A 27 15.49 35.13 -35.16
CA GLU A 27 16.91 35.33 -34.98
C GLU A 27 17.34 36.75 -34.55
N GLU A 28 18.45 36.84 -33.80
CA GLU A 28 19.65 37.64 -34.15
C GLU A 28 20.78 37.45 -33.12
N GLU A 29 21.98 37.18 -33.61
CA GLU A 29 23.29 37.15 -32.93
C GLU A 29 23.98 38.53 -33.03
N PRO A 30 25.26 38.77 -32.53
CA PRO A 30 26.09 38.08 -31.55
C PRO A 30 26.87 39.04 -30.59
N GLY A 31 27.57 38.41 -29.60
CA GLY A 31 28.87 38.97 -29.19
C GLY A 31 29.07 39.26 -27.68
N GLY A 32 30.04 38.55 -27.07
CA GLY A 32 30.68 39.03 -25.84
C GLY A 32 31.13 37.95 -24.84
N THR A 33 32.41 37.59 -24.98
CA THR A 33 33.20 36.75 -24.04
C THR A 33 33.31 37.33 -22.63
N ALA A 34 33.07 36.50 -21.60
CA ALA A 34 33.67 36.66 -20.26
C ALA A 34 33.81 35.30 -19.54
N ALA A 35 34.93 35.08 -18.91
CA ALA A 35 35.43 33.87 -18.29
C ALA A 35 34.70 33.46 -16.99
N PRO A 36 34.90 32.22 -16.49
CA PRO A 36 34.03 31.60 -15.51
C PRO A 36 34.35 31.96 -14.07
N THR A 37 33.35 32.33 -13.31
CA THR A 37 33.38 32.35 -11.84
C THR A 37 32.61 31.15 -11.32
N THR A 38 33.28 30.38 -10.47
CA THR A 38 32.74 29.24 -9.70
C THR A 38 31.55 29.65 -8.85
N PRO A 39 30.40 28.96 -8.89
CA PRO A 39 29.35 29.15 -7.91
C PRO A 39 29.59 28.24 -6.70
N GLY A 40 29.60 28.82 -5.52
CA GLY A 40 29.55 28.09 -4.26
C GLY A 40 28.24 27.34 -4.10
N THR A 41 28.35 26.15 -3.55
CA THR A 41 27.29 25.29 -3.11
C THR A 41 26.35 25.99 -2.14
N ALA A 42 25.15 26.35 -2.60
CA ALA A 42 24.03 26.67 -1.72
C ALA A 42 23.12 25.42 -1.67
N ALA A 43 22.89 24.91 -0.48
CA ALA A 43 21.89 23.89 -0.23
C ALA A 43 20.51 24.38 -0.69
N PRO A 44 19.65 23.52 -1.24
CA PRO A 44 18.29 23.93 -1.60
C PRO A 44 17.50 24.21 -0.31
N THR A 45 17.19 25.47 -0.09
CA THR A 45 16.22 25.90 0.90
C THR A 45 14.84 25.50 0.40
N GLN A 46 14.22 24.50 1.00
CA GLN A 46 12.79 24.24 0.82
C GLN A 46 12.05 25.43 1.44
N THR A 47 11.56 26.31 0.60
CA THR A 47 10.58 27.31 0.98
C THR A 47 9.27 26.60 1.31
N GLY A 48 8.87 26.65 2.57
CA GLY A 48 7.53 26.26 3.01
C GLY A 48 6.49 27.07 2.23
N GLY A 49 5.78 26.38 1.33
CA GLY A 49 4.70 26.95 0.54
C GLY A 49 3.49 27.21 1.40
N THR A 50 3.25 28.48 1.69
CA THR A 50 1.94 28.96 2.11
C THR A 50 0.99 28.89 0.91
N GLY A 51 -0.12 28.13 1.05
CA GLY A 51 -1.35 28.16 0.29
C GLY A 51 -1.27 28.62 -1.16
N GLY A 52 -1.10 27.69 -2.09
CA GLY A 52 -1.25 27.93 -3.50
C GLY A 52 -1.56 26.62 -4.21
N ASP A 53 -2.45 26.69 -5.15
CA ASP A 53 -2.89 25.72 -6.14
C ASP A 53 -2.72 24.23 -5.79
N ALA A 54 -3.85 23.50 -5.77
CA ALA A 54 -3.84 22.04 -5.63
C ALA A 54 -2.79 21.46 -6.58
N ALA A 55 -1.84 20.68 -6.06
CA ALA A 55 -0.86 19.98 -6.87
C ALA A 55 -1.59 19.21 -7.97
N ALA A 56 -1.03 19.17 -9.18
CA ALA A 56 -1.73 18.69 -10.38
C ALA A 56 -2.34 17.27 -10.26
N GLY A 57 -1.83 16.45 -9.34
CA GLY A 57 -2.35 15.11 -9.02
C GLY A 57 -3.48 15.06 -8.00
N CYS A 58 -3.76 16.15 -7.28
CA CYS A 58 -4.73 16.19 -6.18
C CYS A 58 -6.12 16.61 -6.67
N LEU A 59 -6.95 15.64 -7.01
CA LEU A 59 -8.32 15.85 -7.49
C LEU A 59 -9.31 15.65 -6.34
N GLN A 60 -9.51 16.65 -5.48
CA GLN A 60 -10.60 16.61 -4.49
C GLN A 60 -11.98 16.86 -5.12
N ASP A 61 -12.05 17.74 -6.10
CA ASP A 61 -13.29 18.06 -6.81
C ASP A 61 -13.22 17.52 -8.23
N VAL A 62 -13.91 16.43 -8.46
CA VAL A 62 -14.07 15.81 -9.79
C VAL A 62 -15.37 16.29 -10.47
N GLY A 63 -15.97 17.38 -9.99
CA GLY A 63 -17.18 17.97 -10.55
C GLY A 63 -18.47 17.20 -10.25
N ILE A 64 -18.46 16.30 -9.28
CA ILE A 64 -19.64 15.56 -8.84
C ILE A 64 -20.37 16.39 -7.80
N THR A 65 -21.57 16.85 -8.14
CA THR A 65 -22.41 17.70 -7.27
C THR A 65 -23.53 16.94 -6.59
N ALA A 66 -23.84 15.72 -7.05
CA ALA A 66 -24.86 14.86 -6.46
C ALA A 66 -24.61 13.38 -6.80
N THR A 67 -24.94 12.51 -5.88
CA THR A 67 -24.91 11.07 -6.10
C THR A 67 -25.96 10.67 -7.14
N GLN A 68 -25.53 9.99 -8.21
CA GLN A 68 -26.41 9.49 -9.25
C GLN A 68 -27.07 8.18 -8.82
N ASP A 69 -28.32 7.98 -9.16
CA ASP A 69 -28.95 6.66 -9.07
C ASP A 69 -28.29 5.71 -10.05
N GLY A 70 -27.90 4.53 -9.58
CA GLY A 70 -27.24 3.53 -10.40
C GLY A 70 -26.14 2.79 -9.65
N GLU A 71 -25.37 2.04 -10.43
CA GLU A 71 -24.28 1.23 -9.91
C GLU A 71 -23.07 1.26 -10.86
N VAL A 72 -21.89 1.20 -10.29
CA VAL A 72 -20.63 0.91 -10.99
C VAL A 72 -20.07 -0.40 -10.45
N LYS A 73 -19.72 -1.30 -11.35
CA LYS A 73 -19.08 -2.58 -11.04
C LYS A 73 -17.62 -2.51 -11.40
N TYR A 74 -16.78 -2.78 -10.42
CA TYR A 74 -15.33 -2.74 -10.51
C TYR A 74 -14.76 -4.08 -10.05
N THR A 75 -13.61 -4.47 -10.56
CA THR A 75 -12.84 -5.58 -10.01
C THR A 75 -11.37 -5.22 -9.87
N ALA A 76 -10.81 -5.54 -8.70
CA ALA A 76 -9.39 -5.40 -8.38
C ALA A 76 -8.70 -6.76 -8.16
N GLY A 77 -9.40 -7.88 -8.40
CA GLY A 77 -8.84 -9.23 -8.27
C GLY A 77 -9.83 -10.26 -7.70
N PRO A 78 -9.35 -11.50 -7.47
CA PRO A 78 -10.20 -12.64 -7.09
C PRO A 78 -10.55 -12.70 -5.61
N GLY A 79 -9.88 -11.91 -4.77
CA GLY A 79 -9.99 -12.02 -3.32
C GLY A 79 -11.33 -11.55 -2.79
N ASP A 80 -12.06 -12.44 -2.09
CA ASP A 80 -13.16 -12.04 -1.24
C ASP A 80 -12.67 -11.07 -0.14
N TRP A 81 -13.57 -10.21 0.33
CA TRP A 81 -13.26 -9.35 1.47
C TRP A 81 -13.10 -10.19 2.73
N SER A 82 -11.95 -10.17 3.36
CA SER A 82 -11.64 -11.07 4.47
C SER A 82 -11.72 -10.39 5.84
N SER A 83 -11.69 -9.07 5.88
CA SER A 83 -11.74 -8.33 7.14
C SER A 83 -12.13 -6.87 6.91
N TYR A 84 -12.87 -6.32 7.86
CA TYR A 84 -13.07 -4.88 7.97
C TYR A 84 -11.77 -4.19 8.48
N ASN A 85 -11.04 -4.81 9.42
CA ASN A 85 -9.71 -4.39 9.80
C ASN A 85 -8.66 -5.01 8.86
N GLY A 86 -8.18 -4.22 7.91
CA GLY A 86 -7.15 -4.63 6.96
C GLY A 86 -5.70 -4.42 7.45
N LEU A 87 -5.48 -4.12 8.74
CA LEU A 87 -4.18 -3.70 9.28
C LEU A 87 -3.44 -4.80 10.07
N THR A 88 -3.99 -6.02 10.15
CA THR A 88 -3.31 -7.14 10.79
C THR A 88 -2.44 -7.92 9.82
N SER A 89 -1.46 -8.69 10.32
CA SER A 89 -0.59 -9.53 9.49
C SER A 89 -1.36 -10.51 8.60
N ALA A 90 -2.51 -10.99 9.06
CA ALA A 90 -3.36 -11.93 8.31
C ALA A 90 -4.29 -11.27 7.30
N THR A 91 -4.61 -9.98 7.46
CA THR A 91 -5.64 -9.29 6.66
C THR A 91 -5.12 -8.16 5.79
N TYR A 92 -3.85 -7.79 5.93
CA TYR A 92 -3.20 -6.76 5.13
C TYR A 92 -3.06 -7.22 3.68
N SER A 93 -3.92 -6.70 2.81
CA SER A 93 -3.90 -7.04 1.39
C SER A 93 -4.52 -5.93 0.54
N THR A 94 -4.09 -5.83 -0.71
CA THR A 94 -4.64 -4.87 -1.69
C THR A 94 -6.13 -5.12 -1.97
N TYR A 95 -6.62 -6.35 -1.81
CA TYR A 95 -8.04 -6.67 -2.00
C TYR A 95 -8.91 -6.10 -0.87
N ASN A 96 -8.44 -6.18 0.38
CA ASN A 96 -9.10 -5.54 1.51
C ASN A 96 -9.00 -4.01 1.43
N SER A 97 -7.82 -3.48 1.08
CA SER A 97 -7.60 -2.03 0.95
C SER A 97 -8.47 -1.41 -0.13
N ALA A 98 -8.63 -2.06 -1.30
CA ALA A 98 -9.49 -1.53 -2.37
C ALA A 98 -10.93 -1.26 -1.92
N ILE A 99 -11.45 -2.05 -0.98
CA ILE A 99 -12.76 -1.88 -0.37
C ILE A 99 -12.68 -0.89 0.80
N GLY A 100 -11.70 -1.06 1.69
CA GLY A 100 -11.49 -0.23 2.88
C GLY A 100 -11.28 1.24 2.55
N ASP A 101 -10.53 1.57 1.50
CA ASP A 101 -10.24 2.93 1.05
C ASP A 101 -11.50 3.71 0.60
N GLN A 102 -12.59 3.01 0.31
CA GLN A 102 -13.89 3.65 0.03
C GLN A 102 -14.68 3.95 1.32
N MET A 103 -14.28 3.32 2.42
CA MET A 103 -15.01 3.34 3.69
C MET A 103 -14.30 4.14 4.78
N ILE A 104 -12.98 4.24 4.71
CA ILE A 104 -12.15 4.89 5.74
C ILE A 104 -11.46 6.10 5.13
N SER A 105 -11.75 7.28 5.65
CA SER A 105 -11.15 8.55 5.25
C SER A 105 -10.06 8.99 6.24
N SER A 106 -9.17 9.86 5.80
CA SER A 106 -8.03 10.36 6.58
C SER A 106 -7.70 11.81 6.23
N PHE A 107 -6.72 12.40 6.95
CA PHE A 107 -6.18 13.75 6.70
C PHE A 107 -5.50 13.87 5.33
N THR A 108 -5.05 12.77 4.76
CA THR A 108 -4.35 12.74 3.47
C THR A 108 -4.80 11.58 2.61
N TYR A 109 -4.54 11.71 1.32
CA TYR A 109 -4.67 10.65 0.32
C TYR A 109 -3.57 10.79 -0.73
N PHE A 110 -3.34 9.74 -1.51
CA PHE A 110 -2.41 9.81 -2.63
C PHE A 110 -3.13 10.27 -3.88
N GLY A 111 -2.57 11.28 -4.53
CA GLY A 111 -2.99 11.74 -5.84
C GLY A 111 -2.63 10.75 -6.94
N THR A 112 -3.05 11.07 -8.14
CA THR A 112 -2.90 10.21 -9.32
C THR A 112 -1.46 10.01 -9.78
N ASP A 113 -0.58 10.90 -9.38
CA ASP A 113 0.85 10.89 -9.66
C ASP A 113 1.70 10.49 -8.42
N GLY A 114 1.04 10.03 -7.35
CA GLY A 114 1.69 9.70 -6.09
C GLY A 114 1.95 10.90 -5.18
N THR A 115 1.49 12.10 -5.53
CA THR A 115 1.55 13.28 -4.67
C THR A 115 0.74 13.04 -3.40
N ILE A 116 1.29 13.41 -2.23
CA ILE A 116 0.55 13.38 -0.97
C ILE A 116 -0.37 14.60 -0.94
N CYS A 117 -1.66 14.34 -0.95
CA CYS A 117 -2.73 15.34 -0.98
C CYS A 117 -3.38 15.50 0.38
N GLU A 118 -3.64 16.74 0.79
CA GLU A 118 -4.40 17.01 2.01
C GLU A 118 -5.91 16.86 1.76
N ASN A 119 -6.57 16.12 2.65
CA ASN A 119 -8.03 15.98 2.65
C ASN A 119 -8.65 17.03 3.58
N LYS A 120 -8.86 18.21 3.05
CA LYS A 120 -9.41 19.35 3.80
C LYS A 120 -10.85 19.15 4.28
N ASP A 121 -11.59 18.24 3.64
CA ASP A 121 -12.93 17.88 4.10
C ASP A 121 -12.86 17.06 5.39
N PHE A 122 -11.81 16.24 5.56
CA PHE A 122 -11.61 15.46 6.77
C PHE A 122 -11.04 16.29 7.93
N GLY A 123 -10.10 17.18 7.65
CA GLY A 123 -9.48 18.00 8.67
C GLY A 123 -8.27 18.78 8.18
N THR A 124 -7.50 19.31 9.12
CA THR A 124 -6.30 20.10 8.85
C THR A 124 -5.11 19.62 9.66
N MET A 125 -3.92 19.83 9.09
CA MET A 125 -2.63 19.57 9.73
C MET A 125 -1.84 20.86 9.76
N GLU A 126 -1.33 21.25 10.93
CA GLU A 126 -0.54 22.46 11.14
C GLU A 126 0.80 22.11 11.80
N VAL A 127 1.91 22.51 11.17
CA VAL A 127 3.24 22.37 11.76
C VAL A 127 3.41 23.47 12.80
N LEU A 128 3.47 23.09 14.08
CA LEU A 128 3.67 24.01 15.20
C LEU A 128 5.16 24.29 15.42
N SER A 129 6.02 23.31 15.18
CA SER A 129 7.47 23.40 15.32
C SER A 129 8.13 22.42 14.34
N GLU A 130 9.29 22.81 13.78
CA GLU A 130 10.09 21.94 12.91
C GLU A 130 11.21 21.20 13.69
N ASP A 131 11.64 21.73 14.83
CA ASP A 131 12.68 21.12 15.67
C ASP A 131 12.41 21.41 17.17
N PRO A 132 11.91 20.42 17.94
CA PRO A 132 11.43 19.13 17.48
C PRO A 132 10.18 19.27 16.61
N LEU A 133 9.99 18.36 15.66
CA LEU A 133 8.83 18.36 14.80
C LEU A 133 7.55 18.11 15.61
N GLU A 134 6.64 19.07 15.56
CA GLU A 134 5.36 19.03 16.29
C GLU A 134 4.22 19.43 15.35
N ILE A 135 3.22 18.56 15.24
CA ILE A 135 2.10 18.73 14.31
C ILE A 135 0.79 18.73 15.09
N LYS A 136 -0.04 19.71 14.81
CA LYS A 136 -1.43 19.76 15.29
C LYS A 136 -2.36 19.24 14.21
N TYR A 137 -3.21 18.31 14.60
CA TYR A 137 -4.29 17.77 13.79
C TYR A 137 -5.62 18.33 14.31
N THR A 138 -6.49 18.75 13.39
CA THR A 138 -7.85 19.20 13.73
C THR A 138 -8.83 18.49 12.81
N ILE A 139 -9.66 17.62 13.38
CA ILE A 139 -10.70 16.86 12.69
C ILE A 139 -11.88 17.79 12.44
N ASN A 140 -12.48 17.74 11.25
CA ASN A 140 -13.67 18.51 10.91
C ASN A 140 -14.81 18.16 11.90
N ASP A 141 -15.53 19.17 12.36
CA ASP A 141 -16.66 18.98 13.28
C ASP A 141 -17.75 18.08 12.70
N ALA A 142 -17.94 18.12 11.38
CA ALA A 142 -18.91 17.26 10.67
C ALA A 142 -18.44 15.81 10.49
N ALA A 143 -17.14 15.50 10.77
CA ALA A 143 -16.61 14.16 10.60
C ALA A 143 -17.22 13.19 11.61
N VAL A 144 -18.02 12.24 11.09
CA VAL A 144 -18.73 11.22 11.86
C VAL A 144 -18.62 9.86 11.18
N TRP A 145 -18.74 8.82 11.96
CA TRP A 145 -18.96 7.46 11.46
C TRP A 145 -20.40 7.30 10.92
N SER A 146 -20.64 6.32 10.08
CA SER A 146 -21.95 6.08 9.45
C SER A 146 -23.08 5.72 10.44
N ASP A 147 -22.75 5.37 11.67
CA ASP A 147 -23.68 5.21 12.79
C ASP A 147 -23.98 6.54 13.51
N GLY A 148 -23.31 7.63 13.13
CA GLY A 148 -23.46 8.97 13.70
C GLY A 148 -22.48 9.29 14.84
N THR A 149 -21.63 8.35 15.24
CA THR A 149 -20.61 8.59 16.27
C THR A 149 -19.53 9.54 15.73
N PRO A 150 -19.13 10.60 16.46
CA PRO A 150 -18.05 11.49 16.02
C PRO A 150 -16.71 10.77 15.86
N VAL A 151 -15.96 11.10 14.80
CA VAL A 151 -14.53 10.76 14.71
C VAL A 151 -13.78 11.68 15.67
N THR A 152 -12.95 11.13 16.55
CA THR A 152 -12.27 11.90 17.62
C THR A 152 -10.83 11.43 17.82
N ILE A 153 -10.10 12.08 18.73
CA ILE A 153 -8.76 11.64 19.18
C ILE A 153 -8.77 10.18 19.67
N ASN A 154 -9.91 9.66 20.17
CA ASN A 154 -9.99 8.30 20.69
C ASN A 154 -9.66 7.25 19.61
N ASP A 155 -10.03 7.51 18.34
CA ASP A 155 -9.71 6.63 17.22
C ASP A 155 -8.19 6.62 16.96
N TYR A 156 -7.53 7.76 17.09
CA TYR A 156 -6.08 7.91 16.91
C TYR A 156 -5.27 7.38 18.11
N LEU A 157 -5.81 7.46 19.32
CA LEU A 157 -5.21 6.82 20.49
C LEU A 157 -5.23 5.29 20.37
N LEU A 158 -6.33 4.73 19.86
CA LEU A 158 -6.41 3.29 19.58
C LEU A 158 -5.41 2.88 18.49
N ASP A 159 -5.31 3.65 17.40
CA ASP A 159 -4.36 3.36 16.32
C ASP A 159 -2.90 3.44 16.79
N TRP A 160 -2.58 4.45 17.60
CA TRP A 160 -1.27 4.58 18.24
C TRP A 160 -0.97 3.39 19.17
N ALA A 161 -1.95 2.94 19.97
CA ALA A 161 -1.78 1.79 20.84
C ALA A 161 -1.58 0.50 20.03
N ALA A 162 -2.31 0.35 18.91
CA ALA A 162 -2.20 -0.80 18.03
C ALA A 162 -0.81 -0.90 17.37
N GLN A 163 -0.15 0.23 17.12
CA GLN A 163 1.18 0.31 16.55
C GLN A 163 2.30 0.38 17.61
N ASN A 164 1.97 0.32 18.91
CA ASN A 164 2.94 0.50 19.97
C ASN A 164 3.41 -0.86 20.55
N PRO A 165 4.67 -1.25 20.26
CA PRO A 165 5.21 -2.54 20.72
C PRO A 165 5.40 -2.63 22.24
N GLU A 166 5.27 -1.50 22.98
CA GLU A 166 5.35 -1.51 24.44
C GLU A 166 4.08 -2.03 25.11
N PHE A 167 2.95 -2.09 24.40
CA PHE A 167 1.74 -2.74 24.91
C PHE A 167 1.87 -4.25 24.78
N VAL A 168 2.30 -4.87 25.88
CA VAL A 168 2.53 -6.31 25.99
C VAL A 168 1.53 -6.96 26.97
N ALA A 169 1.35 -8.27 26.89
CA ALA A 169 0.41 -8.98 27.74
C ALA A 169 0.75 -8.81 29.24
N PRO A 170 -0.27 -8.62 30.12
CA PRO A 170 -0.07 -8.52 31.57
C PRO A 170 0.65 -9.76 32.12
N GLY A 171 1.60 -9.53 33.03
CA GLY A 171 2.38 -10.60 33.64
C GLY A 171 3.44 -11.23 32.74
N TYR A 172 3.63 -10.72 31.53
CA TYR A 172 4.74 -11.12 30.69
C TYR A 172 6.07 -10.74 31.36
N VAL A 173 6.82 -11.75 31.75
CA VAL A 173 8.19 -11.61 32.27
C VAL A 173 9.12 -11.92 31.10
N ASN A 174 9.86 -10.93 30.64
CA ASN A 174 10.87 -11.13 29.61
C ASN A 174 11.86 -12.20 30.10
N GLY A 175 11.69 -13.42 29.63
CA GLY A 175 12.69 -14.47 29.84
C GLY A 175 13.97 -14.02 29.15
N LYS A 176 15.13 -14.44 29.67
CA LYS A 176 16.46 -14.00 29.20
C LYS A 176 16.68 -14.12 27.69
N ASP A 177 15.82 -14.84 26.97
CA ASP A 177 15.96 -15.19 25.57
C ASP A 177 14.71 -14.87 24.69
N LYS A 178 13.68 -14.18 25.23
CA LYS A 178 12.49 -13.81 24.43
C LYS A 178 12.13 -12.35 24.63
N LYS A 179 11.98 -11.62 23.52
CA LYS A 179 11.34 -10.30 23.52
C LYS A 179 9.87 -10.46 23.90
N ALA A 180 9.33 -9.51 24.66
CA ALA A 180 7.89 -9.44 24.88
C ALA A 180 7.20 -9.23 23.53
N GLU A 181 6.14 -10.00 23.26
CA GLU A 181 5.35 -9.81 22.05
C GLU A 181 4.29 -8.75 22.30
N PRO A 182 4.08 -7.80 21.38
CA PRO A 182 2.97 -6.85 21.44
C PRO A 182 1.64 -7.56 21.51
N VAL A 183 0.65 -6.97 22.19
CA VAL A 183 -0.71 -7.54 22.23
C VAL A 183 -1.48 -7.31 20.95
N PHE A 184 -1.18 -6.23 20.22
CA PHE A 184 -1.78 -5.94 18.92
C PHE A 184 -0.96 -6.57 17.78
N ASP A 185 -1.65 -7.16 16.82
CA ASP A 185 -1.09 -7.65 15.55
C ASP A 185 -1.25 -6.58 14.47
N HIS A 186 -0.48 -5.50 14.56
CA HIS A 186 -0.48 -4.44 13.54
C HIS A 186 0.73 -4.59 12.62
N VAL A 187 0.55 -4.41 11.29
CA VAL A 187 1.62 -4.54 10.28
C VAL A 187 2.66 -3.40 10.32
N SER A 188 2.41 -2.35 11.08
CA SER A 188 3.33 -1.22 11.27
C SER A 188 3.48 -0.89 12.74
N SER A 189 4.64 -0.33 13.12
CA SER A 189 4.90 0.27 14.44
C SER A 189 5.29 1.75 14.32
N SER A 190 5.29 2.31 13.12
CA SER A 190 5.87 3.62 12.84
C SER A 190 5.20 4.77 13.60
N PHE A 191 3.90 4.70 13.86
CA PHE A 191 3.22 5.74 14.61
C PHE A 191 3.81 5.88 16.02
N ALA A 192 3.94 4.80 16.77
CA ALA A 192 4.49 4.86 18.11
C ALA A 192 6.02 4.99 18.14
N GLU A 193 6.72 4.45 17.16
CA GLU A 193 8.18 4.55 17.05
C GLU A 193 8.63 6.02 16.92
N PHE A 194 7.97 6.78 16.08
CA PHE A 194 8.30 8.19 15.88
C PHE A 194 7.61 9.14 16.85
N ILE A 195 6.49 8.71 17.45
CA ILE A 195 5.66 9.48 18.37
C ILE A 195 5.40 8.67 19.65
N PRO A 196 6.41 8.42 20.48
CA PRO A 196 6.29 7.53 21.64
C PRO A 196 5.32 8.02 22.72
N ASP A 197 5.10 9.34 22.80
CA ASP A 197 4.14 9.93 23.75
C ASP A 197 2.67 9.84 23.25
N GLY A 198 2.47 9.45 21.99
CA GLY A 198 1.16 9.36 21.35
C GLY A 198 0.48 10.71 21.12
N PRO A 199 -0.77 10.69 20.61
CA PRO A 199 -1.59 11.88 20.45
C PRO A 199 -1.91 12.55 21.78
N GLN A 200 -1.70 13.88 21.85
CA GLN A 200 -1.95 14.70 23.04
C GLN A 200 -3.14 15.65 22.80
N GLY A 201 -4.18 15.53 23.59
CA GLY A 201 -5.41 16.34 23.49
C GLY A 201 -6.47 15.87 24.48
N ASP A 202 -7.61 16.53 24.48
CA ASP A 202 -8.75 16.16 25.33
C ASP A 202 -9.39 14.89 24.79
N ILE A 203 -9.59 13.88 25.64
CA ILE A 203 -10.31 12.64 25.30
C ILE A 203 -11.68 12.99 24.72
N GLY A 204 -12.07 12.34 23.62
CA GLY A 204 -13.30 12.66 22.89
C GLY A 204 -13.24 13.95 22.07
N GLY A 205 -12.11 14.67 22.09
CA GLY A 205 -11.91 15.92 21.36
C GLY A 205 -11.67 15.74 19.86
N LYS A 206 -11.81 16.85 19.12
CA LYS A 206 -11.61 16.92 17.67
C LYS A 206 -10.20 17.43 17.28
N SER A 207 -9.32 17.70 18.25
CA SER A 207 -7.98 18.21 17.99
C SER A 207 -6.97 17.54 18.89
N PHE A 208 -5.81 17.25 18.32
CA PHE A 208 -4.68 16.70 19.06
C PHE A 208 -3.35 17.16 18.45
N THR A 209 -2.31 17.08 19.26
CA THR A 209 -0.94 17.38 18.84
C THR A 209 -0.10 16.12 18.97
N VAL A 210 0.83 15.93 18.04
CA VAL A 210 1.84 14.88 18.12
C VAL A 210 3.24 15.48 18.06
N LYS A 211 4.17 14.88 18.79
CA LYS A 211 5.57 15.30 18.82
C LYS A 211 6.46 14.15 18.38
N TYR A 212 7.22 14.40 17.34
CA TYR A 212 8.18 13.46 16.81
C TYR A 212 9.50 13.47 17.58
N THR A 213 10.12 12.31 17.72
CA THR A 213 11.44 12.17 18.35
C THR A 213 12.59 12.68 17.49
N SER A 214 12.36 12.78 16.18
CA SER A 214 13.32 13.26 15.19
C SER A 214 12.57 13.85 13.99
N PRO A 215 13.24 14.69 13.14
CA PRO A 215 12.65 15.11 11.87
C PRO A 215 12.17 13.90 11.06
N ASN A 216 10.95 13.96 10.57
CA ASN A 216 10.34 12.87 9.80
C ASN A 216 9.80 13.40 8.47
N PRO A 217 10.38 13.03 7.31
CA PRO A 217 9.92 13.48 6.00
C PRO A 217 8.52 12.96 5.65
N ASP A 218 8.11 11.86 6.27
CA ASP A 218 6.83 11.17 6.01
C ASP A 218 5.72 11.60 6.95
N TRP A 219 5.90 12.66 7.73
CA TRP A 219 4.94 13.09 8.76
C TRP A 219 3.50 13.24 8.23
N ARG A 220 3.33 13.59 6.95
CA ARG A 220 2.01 13.75 6.33
C ARG A 220 1.25 12.43 6.18
N ILE A 221 1.94 11.31 6.10
CA ILE A 221 1.35 9.97 5.86
C ILE A 221 1.53 9.01 7.03
N ASN A 222 2.28 9.42 8.05
CA ASN A 222 2.53 8.57 9.22
C ASN A 222 1.26 8.34 10.06
N ILE A 223 0.31 9.28 10.02
CA ILE A 223 -1.01 9.12 10.65
C ILE A 223 -2.04 9.03 9.53
N SER A 224 -2.63 7.86 9.38
CA SER A 224 -3.55 7.51 8.29
C SER A 224 -4.99 7.28 8.79
N GLY A 225 -5.79 6.55 8.03
CA GLY A 225 -7.14 6.14 8.44
C GLY A 225 -7.11 5.19 9.63
N THR A 226 -8.04 5.36 10.56
CA THR A 226 -8.09 4.63 11.83
C THR A 226 -9.27 3.68 11.89
N MET A 227 -9.20 2.70 12.81
CA MET A 227 -10.34 1.85 13.15
C MET A 227 -11.23 2.52 14.21
N PRO A 228 -12.57 2.26 14.23
CA PRO A 228 -13.50 2.93 15.14
C PRO A 228 -13.30 2.48 16.60
N ALA A 229 -12.74 3.35 17.42
CA ALA A 229 -12.48 3.08 18.85
C ALA A 229 -13.75 2.78 19.63
N HIS A 230 -14.88 3.42 19.28
CA HIS A 230 -16.16 3.19 19.95
C HIS A 230 -16.70 1.76 19.75
N ILE A 231 -16.37 1.12 18.62
CA ILE A 231 -16.75 -0.28 18.41
C ILE A 231 -15.90 -1.20 19.27
N VAL A 232 -14.58 -0.97 19.33
CA VAL A 232 -13.69 -1.75 20.20
C VAL A 232 -14.13 -1.62 21.67
N ALA A 233 -14.39 -0.39 22.13
CA ALA A 233 -14.87 -0.12 23.47
C ALA A 233 -16.19 -0.88 23.76
N LYS A 234 -17.20 -0.74 22.89
CA LYS A 234 -18.47 -1.47 22.98
C LYS A 234 -18.28 -2.99 23.11
N LYS A 235 -17.38 -3.58 22.32
CA LYS A 235 -17.15 -5.03 22.30
C LYS A 235 -16.49 -5.56 23.59
N ILE A 236 -15.78 -4.70 24.31
CA ILE A 236 -15.20 -5.05 25.62
C ILE A 236 -16.02 -4.52 26.81
N GLY A 237 -17.19 -3.92 26.54
CA GLY A 237 -18.13 -3.44 27.58
C GLY A 237 -17.75 -2.10 28.20
N LEU A 238 -17.07 -1.23 27.46
CA LEU A 238 -16.65 0.10 27.88
C LEU A 238 -17.29 1.20 27.02
N GLU A 239 -17.32 2.42 27.58
CA GLU A 239 -17.55 3.63 26.79
C GLU A 239 -16.25 4.03 26.04
N PRO A 240 -16.35 4.74 24.90
CA PRO A 240 -15.18 5.09 24.08
C PRO A 240 -14.11 5.90 24.84
N ASP A 241 -14.53 6.85 25.68
CA ASP A 241 -13.62 7.67 26.48
C ASP A 241 -12.92 6.86 27.57
N ALA A 242 -13.60 5.84 28.11
CA ALA A 242 -12.99 4.95 29.10
C ALA A 242 -11.90 4.05 28.48
N LEU A 243 -12.09 3.59 27.22
CA LEU A 243 -11.04 2.89 26.48
C LEU A 243 -9.86 3.82 26.19
N ALA A 244 -10.12 5.04 25.73
CA ALA A 244 -9.09 6.03 25.46
C ALA A 244 -8.27 6.36 26.72
N GLN A 245 -8.96 6.55 27.87
CA GLN A 245 -8.28 6.77 29.14
C GLN A 245 -7.43 5.57 29.57
N ALA A 246 -7.92 4.34 29.39
CA ALA A 246 -7.16 3.12 29.69
C ALA A 246 -5.88 2.99 28.83
N ILE A 247 -5.94 3.43 27.57
CA ILE A 247 -4.77 3.49 26.69
C ILE A 247 -3.76 4.51 27.24
N VAL A 248 -4.21 5.72 27.58
CA VAL A 248 -3.36 6.79 28.14
C VAL A 248 -2.72 6.34 29.46
N ASP A 249 -3.49 5.70 30.32
CA ASP A 249 -3.02 5.18 31.62
C ASP A 249 -2.19 3.89 31.50
N ARG A 250 -2.08 3.33 30.27
CA ARG A 250 -1.41 2.07 29.97
C ARG A 250 -1.96 0.90 30.81
N ASP A 251 -3.30 0.85 30.98
CA ASP A 251 -3.97 -0.27 31.66
C ASP A 251 -3.86 -1.55 30.80
N ALA A 252 -2.88 -2.38 31.13
CA ALA A 252 -2.52 -3.55 30.36
C ALA A 252 -3.66 -4.59 30.23
N ASP A 253 -4.53 -4.72 31.26
CA ASP A 253 -5.65 -5.67 31.22
C ASP A 253 -6.75 -5.21 30.26
N THR A 254 -7.06 -3.93 30.26
CA THR A 254 -8.04 -3.33 29.34
C THR A 254 -7.51 -3.30 27.92
N VAL A 255 -6.26 -2.86 27.73
CA VAL A 255 -5.61 -2.82 26.40
C VAL A 255 -5.52 -4.21 25.78
N LYS A 256 -5.20 -5.23 26.56
CA LYS A 256 -5.19 -6.62 26.06
C LYS A 256 -6.56 -7.06 25.55
N LYS A 257 -7.66 -6.77 26.28
CA LYS A 257 -9.02 -7.09 25.82
C LYS A 257 -9.37 -6.35 24.52
N ALA A 258 -8.96 -5.08 24.42
CA ALA A 258 -9.14 -4.30 23.20
C ALA A 258 -8.38 -4.92 22.02
N ALA A 259 -7.14 -5.34 22.24
CA ALA A 259 -6.31 -5.99 21.24
C ALA A 259 -6.88 -7.34 20.79
N GLU A 260 -7.42 -8.16 21.69
CA GLU A 260 -8.07 -9.44 21.34
C GLU A 260 -9.21 -9.24 20.31
N PHE A 261 -10.04 -8.21 20.49
CA PHE A 261 -11.06 -7.88 19.52
C PHE A 261 -10.46 -7.24 18.26
N TRP A 262 -9.55 -6.27 18.41
CA TRP A 262 -8.92 -5.56 17.30
C TRP A 262 -8.21 -6.52 16.31
N ASN A 263 -7.51 -7.53 16.82
CA ASN A 263 -6.76 -8.50 16.03
C ASN A 263 -7.67 -9.42 15.19
N THR A 264 -8.82 -9.84 15.74
CA THR A 264 -9.61 -10.91 15.11
C THR A 264 -11.11 -10.63 15.03
N GLY A 265 -11.63 -9.68 15.79
CA GLY A 265 -13.07 -9.42 15.92
C GLY A 265 -13.74 -8.91 14.64
N TRP A 266 -12.97 -8.43 13.70
CA TRP A 266 -13.43 -7.98 12.38
C TRP A 266 -13.04 -8.93 11.23
N THR A 267 -12.49 -10.11 11.54
CA THR A 267 -12.27 -11.15 10.52
C THR A 267 -13.63 -11.69 10.07
N LEU A 268 -13.81 -11.78 8.76
CA LEU A 268 -15.09 -12.08 8.14
C LEU A 268 -15.08 -13.47 7.49
N ASN A 269 -16.20 -14.16 7.60
CA ASN A 269 -16.47 -15.33 6.76
C ASN A 269 -17.09 -14.85 5.44
N PRO A 270 -16.56 -15.25 4.29
CA PRO A 270 -17.09 -14.82 3.00
C PRO A 270 -18.61 -15.04 2.87
N GLY A 271 -19.34 -13.95 2.57
CA GLY A 271 -20.80 -13.92 2.45
C GLY A 271 -21.55 -13.63 3.75
N GLU A 272 -20.87 -13.53 4.89
CA GLU A 272 -21.48 -13.26 6.20
C GLU A 272 -21.10 -11.85 6.69
N LEU A 273 -22.02 -10.90 6.56
CA LEU A 273 -21.80 -9.55 7.07
C LEU A 273 -22.16 -9.46 8.55
N PRO A 274 -21.33 -8.78 9.37
CA PRO A 274 -21.77 -8.33 10.69
C PRO A 274 -22.89 -7.28 10.55
N VAL A 275 -23.51 -6.92 11.67
CA VAL A 275 -24.45 -5.80 11.68
C VAL A 275 -23.73 -4.50 11.28
N ALA A 276 -24.46 -3.60 10.64
CA ALA A 276 -23.88 -2.38 10.07
C ALA A 276 -23.13 -1.52 11.10
N GLU A 277 -23.65 -1.49 12.32
CA GLU A 277 -23.08 -0.75 13.43
C GLU A 277 -21.71 -1.28 13.90
N ASP A 278 -21.34 -2.51 13.57
CA ASP A 278 -20.05 -3.09 13.94
C ASP A 278 -18.94 -2.83 12.89
N ILE A 279 -19.33 -2.33 11.70
CA ILE A 279 -18.43 -2.00 10.57
C ILE A 279 -18.79 -0.61 9.98
N PRO A 280 -18.80 0.44 10.82
CA PRO A 280 -19.17 1.78 10.37
C PRO A 280 -18.14 2.34 9.40
N SER A 281 -18.54 3.32 8.60
CA SER A 281 -17.70 4.02 7.65
C SER A 281 -17.61 5.50 8.00
N ASN A 282 -16.43 6.08 7.88
CA ASN A 282 -16.22 7.53 7.88
C ASN A 282 -15.78 8.04 6.50
N GLY A 283 -16.01 7.25 5.45
CA GLY A 283 -15.76 7.57 4.06
C GLY A 283 -17.03 7.75 3.23
N PRO A 284 -16.88 7.95 1.90
CA PRO A 284 -18.01 8.22 0.99
C PRO A 284 -18.96 7.04 0.79
N TYR A 285 -18.49 5.82 1.02
CA TYR A 285 -19.30 4.60 0.91
C TYR A 285 -19.32 3.82 2.22
N LYS A 286 -20.35 3.03 2.42
CA LYS A 286 -20.49 2.04 3.50
C LYS A 286 -20.95 0.71 2.96
N VAL A 287 -20.74 -0.38 3.69
CA VAL A 287 -21.20 -1.70 3.27
C VAL A 287 -22.72 -1.75 3.24
N LYS A 288 -23.28 -2.17 2.11
CA LYS A 288 -24.71 -2.42 1.97
C LYS A 288 -25.08 -3.72 2.66
N GLN A 289 -26.00 -3.66 3.63
CA GLN A 289 -26.47 -4.85 4.31
C GLN A 289 -27.16 -5.81 3.32
N GLY A 290 -26.79 -7.11 3.38
CA GLY A 290 -27.23 -8.12 2.42
C GLY A 290 -26.58 -7.99 1.03
N GLY A 291 -25.62 -7.10 0.84
CA GLY A 291 -24.94 -6.83 -0.43
C GLY A 291 -23.73 -7.72 -0.73
N TRP A 292 -23.43 -8.70 0.11
CA TRP A 292 -22.28 -9.59 -0.11
C TRP A 292 -22.71 -10.98 -0.57
N GLN A 293 -22.26 -11.36 -1.76
CA GLN A 293 -22.44 -12.68 -2.36
C GLN A 293 -21.07 -13.37 -2.40
N LYS A 294 -20.89 -14.38 -1.55
CA LYS A 294 -19.65 -15.14 -1.43
C LYS A 294 -19.06 -15.54 -2.79
N GLY A 295 -17.77 -15.25 -2.99
CA GLY A 295 -17.03 -15.58 -4.20
C GLY A 295 -17.51 -14.85 -5.46
N ASN A 296 -18.41 -13.88 -5.34
CA ASN A 296 -18.99 -13.18 -6.48
C ASN A 296 -18.85 -11.66 -6.38
N ALA A 297 -19.45 -11.04 -5.36
CA ALA A 297 -19.47 -9.58 -5.25
C ALA A 297 -19.75 -9.07 -3.84
N LEU A 298 -19.19 -7.91 -3.51
CA LEU A 298 -19.58 -7.08 -2.39
C LEU A 298 -20.10 -5.73 -2.90
N THR A 299 -21.26 -5.31 -2.40
CA THR A 299 -21.85 -4.00 -2.71
C THR A 299 -21.61 -3.02 -1.57
N LEU A 300 -21.05 -1.88 -1.90
CA LEU A 300 -21.06 -0.70 -1.06
C LEU A 300 -22.20 0.22 -1.53
N GLU A 301 -22.81 0.94 -0.60
CA GLU A 301 -23.80 1.99 -0.90
C GLU A 301 -23.26 3.35 -0.43
N ALA A 302 -23.73 4.43 -1.07
CA ALA A 302 -23.38 5.79 -0.67
C ALA A 302 -23.67 6.01 0.82
N ASN A 303 -22.70 6.55 1.54
CA ASN A 303 -22.84 6.85 2.97
C ASN A 303 -23.63 8.15 3.16
N ASP A 304 -24.82 8.06 3.71
CA ASP A 304 -25.71 9.20 3.99
C ASP A 304 -25.20 10.13 5.10
N LYS A 305 -24.18 9.71 5.84
CA LYS A 305 -23.49 10.51 6.85
C LYS A 305 -22.20 11.15 6.35
N TRP A 306 -21.79 10.83 5.12
CA TRP A 306 -20.61 11.44 4.53
C TRP A 306 -20.79 12.95 4.35
N TRP A 307 -19.83 13.73 4.82
CA TRP A 307 -19.87 15.21 4.86
C TRP A 307 -19.06 15.88 3.75
N GLY A 308 -18.21 15.13 3.04
CA GLY A 308 -17.43 15.63 1.91
C GLY A 308 -18.20 15.62 0.59
N ASN A 309 -17.47 15.71 -0.53
CA ASN A 309 -18.06 15.65 -1.85
C ASN A 309 -18.89 14.38 -2.06
N PRO A 310 -20.10 14.46 -2.62
CA PRO A 310 -20.96 13.29 -2.76
C PRO A 310 -20.31 12.21 -3.64
N PRO A 311 -20.44 10.92 -3.30
CA PRO A 311 -19.96 9.85 -4.15
C PRO A 311 -20.70 9.83 -5.50
N GLY A 312 -20.01 9.44 -6.59
CA GLY A 312 -20.55 9.53 -7.94
C GLY A 312 -21.78 8.67 -8.19
N THR A 313 -21.89 7.53 -7.53
CA THR A 313 -22.99 6.55 -7.71
C THR A 313 -23.54 6.07 -6.39
N LYS A 314 -24.81 5.66 -6.42
CA LYS A 314 -25.49 5.13 -5.23
C LYS A 314 -24.91 3.78 -4.77
N ASN A 315 -24.52 2.92 -5.70
CA ASN A 315 -23.90 1.65 -5.36
C ASN A 315 -22.56 1.50 -6.10
N LEU A 316 -21.56 1.03 -5.37
CA LEU A 316 -20.27 0.59 -5.90
C LEU A 316 -20.16 -0.91 -5.63
N ILE A 317 -19.98 -1.71 -6.68
CA ILE A 317 -19.99 -3.17 -6.60
C ILE A 317 -18.60 -3.70 -6.93
N PHE A 318 -17.96 -4.30 -5.95
CA PHE A 318 -16.71 -5.03 -6.13
C PHE A 318 -17.01 -6.45 -6.58
N ARG A 319 -16.58 -6.81 -7.79
CA ARG A 319 -16.65 -8.16 -8.34
C ARG A 319 -15.33 -8.88 -8.09
N PHE A 320 -15.42 -10.12 -7.62
CA PHE A 320 -14.24 -10.96 -7.36
C PHE A 320 -13.95 -11.80 -8.61
N ILE A 321 -13.00 -11.34 -9.43
CA ILE A 321 -12.70 -11.94 -10.74
C ILE A 321 -11.18 -12.05 -10.87
N ASP A 322 -10.70 -13.24 -11.22
CA ASP A 322 -9.29 -13.49 -11.52
C ASP A 322 -8.79 -12.59 -12.66
N ASP A 323 -7.52 -12.19 -12.61
CA ASP A 323 -6.90 -11.31 -13.61
C ASP A 323 -7.15 -11.79 -15.04
N ALA A 324 -7.07 -13.10 -15.29
CA ALA A 324 -7.32 -13.70 -16.60
C ALA A 324 -8.77 -13.55 -17.09
N GLY A 325 -9.74 -13.43 -16.17
CA GLY A 325 -11.17 -13.30 -16.49
C GLY A 325 -11.65 -11.85 -16.64
N GLN A 326 -10.86 -10.86 -16.20
CA GLN A 326 -11.31 -9.47 -16.10
C GLN A 326 -11.64 -8.85 -17.47
N VAL A 327 -10.80 -9.06 -18.48
CA VAL A 327 -11.03 -8.52 -19.84
C VAL A 327 -12.32 -9.11 -20.44
N GLN A 328 -12.56 -10.41 -20.25
CA GLN A 328 -13.80 -11.02 -20.72
C GLN A 328 -15.03 -10.48 -19.99
N ALA A 329 -14.94 -10.25 -18.68
CA ALA A 329 -16.03 -9.65 -17.90
C ALA A 329 -16.34 -8.21 -18.37
N LEU A 330 -15.30 -7.43 -18.72
CA LEU A 330 -15.46 -6.11 -19.30
C LEU A 330 -16.16 -6.16 -20.69
N GLN A 331 -15.73 -7.08 -21.56
CA GLN A 331 -16.34 -7.29 -22.87
C GLN A 331 -17.83 -7.68 -22.77
N ASN A 332 -18.17 -8.52 -21.81
CA ASN A 332 -19.55 -8.94 -21.57
C ASN A 332 -20.40 -7.82 -20.95
N GLY A 333 -19.79 -6.76 -20.41
CA GLY A 333 -20.48 -5.71 -19.64
C GLY A 333 -20.84 -6.15 -18.22
N ASP A 334 -20.19 -7.20 -17.70
CA ASP A 334 -20.35 -7.66 -16.32
C ASP A 334 -19.72 -6.69 -15.32
N VAL A 335 -18.71 -5.92 -15.78
CA VAL A 335 -18.03 -4.84 -15.07
C VAL A 335 -17.83 -3.64 -15.98
N GLN A 336 -17.69 -2.44 -15.41
CA GLN A 336 -17.42 -1.18 -16.12
C GLN A 336 -15.97 -0.74 -16.01
N ALA A 337 -15.26 -1.22 -14.99
CA ALA A 337 -13.84 -0.93 -14.80
C ALA A 337 -13.11 -2.18 -14.31
N ILE A 338 -11.86 -2.33 -14.74
CA ILE A 338 -10.97 -3.42 -14.35
C ILE A 338 -9.59 -2.88 -14.02
N ALA A 339 -8.86 -3.58 -13.14
CA ALA A 339 -7.47 -3.30 -12.81
C ALA A 339 -6.66 -4.60 -12.68
N PRO A 340 -6.49 -5.36 -13.79
CA PRO A 340 -5.77 -6.62 -13.75
C PRO A 340 -4.28 -6.39 -13.50
N GLN A 341 -3.63 -7.37 -12.90
CA GLN A 341 -2.17 -7.49 -12.99
C GLN A 341 -1.82 -7.94 -14.41
N ALA A 342 -1.65 -6.94 -15.29
CA ALA A 342 -1.58 -7.16 -16.71
C ALA A 342 -0.44 -8.10 -17.14
N THR A 343 -0.72 -8.85 -18.21
CA THR A 343 0.26 -9.58 -19.01
C THR A 343 0.29 -8.98 -20.43
N VAL A 344 1.22 -9.42 -21.25
CA VAL A 344 1.28 -9.04 -22.68
C VAL A 344 -0.04 -9.34 -23.38
N ASP A 345 -0.64 -10.49 -23.09
CA ASP A 345 -1.94 -10.89 -23.67
C ASP A 345 -3.07 -9.96 -23.22
N THR A 346 -3.04 -9.46 -21.98
CA THR A 346 -4.04 -8.52 -21.45
C THR A 346 -4.11 -7.25 -22.30
N VAL A 347 -2.96 -6.68 -22.66
CA VAL A 347 -2.89 -5.47 -23.49
C VAL A 347 -3.48 -5.73 -24.88
N GLY A 348 -3.05 -6.82 -25.52
CA GLY A 348 -3.59 -7.20 -26.84
C GLY A 348 -5.09 -7.46 -26.85
N GLN A 349 -5.63 -8.07 -25.78
CA GLN A 349 -7.07 -8.28 -25.65
C GLN A 349 -7.84 -6.97 -25.47
N LEU A 350 -7.32 -6.01 -24.69
CA LEU A 350 -7.95 -4.71 -24.51
C LEU A 350 -7.91 -3.88 -25.78
N GLU A 351 -6.81 -3.88 -26.51
CA GLU A 351 -6.69 -3.23 -27.83
C GLU A 351 -7.70 -3.81 -28.84
N ALA A 352 -7.92 -5.11 -28.82
CA ALA A 352 -8.88 -5.78 -29.70
C ALA A 352 -10.35 -5.39 -29.44
N ILE A 353 -10.70 -4.90 -28.24
CA ILE A 353 -12.04 -4.35 -27.97
C ILE A 353 -12.25 -3.02 -28.72
N GLY A 354 -11.15 -2.28 -28.98
CA GLY A 354 -11.18 -1.01 -29.70
C GLY A 354 -11.80 0.13 -28.88
N PRO A 355 -12.44 1.13 -29.52
CA PRO A 355 -12.85 2.38 -28.89
C PRO A 355 -14.00 2.27 -27.87
N ALA A 356 -14.47 1.06 -27.60
CA ALA A 356 -15.49 0.83 -26.56
C ALA A 356 -14.93 0.89 -25.13
N VAL A 357 -13.60 0.78 -24.99
CA VAL A 357 -12.87 0.89 -23.72
C VAL A 357 -11.77 1.93 -23.82
N THR A 358 -11.50 2.60 -22.71
CA THR A 358 -10.31 3.45 -22.57
C THR A 358 -9.29 2.69 -21.72
N VAL A 359 -8.08 2.54 -22.25
CA VAL A 359 -6.96 1.92 -21.55
C VAL A 359 -6.06 3.03 -21.01
N HIS A 360 -5.83 3.02 -19.72
CA HIS A 360 -4.88 3.91 -19.05
C HIS A 360 -3.68 3.08 -18.60
N GLN A 361 -2.49 3.51 -19.00
CA GLN A 361 -1.21 2.95 -18.57
C GLN A 361 -0.46 4.05 -17.84
N TYR A 362 0.00 3.77 -16.64
CA TYR A 362 0.74 4.74 -15.82
C TYR A 362 1.63 4.04 -14.82
N SER A 363 2.68 4.74 -14.36
CA SER A 363 3.51 4.27 -13.26
C SER A 363 2.78 4.48 -11.95
N THR A 364 2.88 3.49 -11.07
CA THR A 364 2.32 3.56 -9.71
C THR A 364 3.44 3.46 -8.68
N LEU A 365 3.13 3.74 -7.43
CA LEU A 365 4.02 3.51 -6.30
C LEU A 365 4.05 2.02 -5.90
N THR A 366 3.97 1.12 -6.89
CA THR A 366 3.99 -0.33 -6.69
C THR A 366 5.26 -0.92 -7.29
N TRP A 367 5.94 -1.74 -6.54
CA TRP A 367 7.16 -2.42 -6.98
C TRP A 367 7.15 -3.88 -6.57
N GLU A 368 7.62 -4.74 -7.47
CA GLU A 368 7.70 -6.19 -7.28
C GLU A 368 9.13 -6.59 -6.94
N HIS A 369 9.27 -7.51 -6.00
CA HIS A 369 10.57 -7.88 -5.44
C HIS A 369 10.64 -9.35 -5.05
N LEU A 370 11.86 -9.81 -4.78
CA LEU A 370 12.17 -11.11 -4.22
C LEU A 370 12.66 -10.93 -2.79
N ASP A 371 11.97 -11.52 -1.82
CA ASP A 371 12.36 -11.47 -0.40
C ASP A 371 12.95 -12.82 0.02
N PHE A 372 14.14 -12.78 0.57
CA PHE A 372 14.77 -13.97 1.16
C PHE A 372 14.15 -14.31 2.51
N ASN A 373 13.97 -15.59 2.77
CA ASN A 373 13.61 -16.08 4.10
C ASN A 373 14.86 -16.22 4.97
N PHE A 374 14.93 -15.45 6.05
CA PHE A 374 16.06 -15.45 7.00
C PHE A 374 15.90 -16.43 8.17
N ARG A 375 14.77 -17.16 8.27
CA ARG A 375 14.55 -18.12 9.35
C ARG A 375 15.52 -19.28 9.26
N ASP A 376 15.94 -19.83 10.41
CA ASP A 376 16.99 -20.86 10.54
C ASP A 376 16.85 -22.07 9.60
N LYS A 377 15.62 -22.40 9.20
CA LYS A 377 15.34 -23.52 8.29
C LYS A 377 15.60 -23.21 6.83
N SER A 378 15.68 -21.94 6.45
CA SER A 378 15.93 -21.54 5.07
C SER A 378 17.38 -21.72 4.69
N ALA A 379 17.64 -22.11 3.44
CA ALA A 379 18.99 -22.15 2.88
C ALA A 379 19.69 -20.78 2.91
N PHE A 380 18.92 -19.70 2.84
CA PHE A 380 19.41 -18.32 2.80
C PHE A 380 19.61 -17.68 4.19
N SER A 381 19.26 -18.39 5.28
CA SER A 381 19.50 -17.90 6.63
C SER A 381 21.00 -17.82 6.95
N ASP A 382 21.35 -16.95 7.90
CA ASP A 382 22.75 -16.84 8.35
C ASP A 382 23.26 -18.11 9.06
N ALA A 383 22.34 -18.95 9.55
CA ALA A 383 22.68 -20.27 10.09
C ALA A 383 23.10 -21.30 9.03
N ASN A 384 22.79 -21.06 7.76
CA ASN A 384 23.08 -21.94 6.63
C ASN A 384 24.01 -21.25 5.61
N GLY A 385 23.49 -20.88 4.42
CA GLY A 385 24.29 -20.29 3.34
C GLY A 385 24.63 -18.81 3.51
N GLY A 386 23.86 -18.13 4.35
CA GLY A 386 24.08 -16.73 4.72
C GLY A 386 24.16 -15.77 3.54
N LEU A 387 24.90 -14.68 3.75
CA LEU A 387 25.09 -13.62 2.75
C LEU A 387 25.62 -14.17 1.42
N LYS A 388 26.55 -15.15 1.46
CA LYS A 388 27.16 -15.69 0.24
C LYS A 388 26.16 -16.39 -0.66
N LEU A 389 25.23 -17.13 -0.07
CA LEU A 389 24.19 -17.79 -0.86
C LEU A 389 23.17 -16.79 -1.42
N ARG A 390 22.83 -15.73 -0.66
CA ARG A 390 21.97 -14.64 -1.14
C ARG A 390 22.63 -13.90 -2.30
N GLU A 391 23.93 -13.56 -2.20
CA GLU A 391 24.71 -12.97 -3.31
C GLU A 391 24.73 -13.89 -4.54
N ALA A 392 24.95 -15.18 -4.34
CA ALA A 392 24.96 -16.16 -5.42
C ALA A 392 23.62 -16.19 -6.17
N PHE A 393 22.51 -16.20 -5.45
CA PHE A 393 21.19 -16.16 -6.07
C PHE A 393 20.94 -14.84 -6.80
N ALA A 394 21.33 -13.70 -6.22
CA ALA A 394 21.19 -12.40 -6.87
C ALA A 394 22.00 -12.30 -8.18
N TYR A 395 23.18 -12.92 -8.27
CA TYR A 395 23.97 -12.96 -9.52
C TYR A 395 23.32 -13.76 -10.64
N CYS A 396 22.45 -14.73 -10.34
CA CYS A 396 21.81 -15.55 -11.36
C CYS A 396 20.40 -15.09 -11.73
N VAL A 397 19.75 -14.21 -10.94
CA VAL A 397 18.40 -13.69 -11.25
C VAL A 397 18.45 -12.76 -12.47
N PRO A 398 17.71 -13.07 -13.56
CA PRO A 398 17.80 -12.34 -14.82
C PRO A 398 16.87 -11.11 -14.83
N ARG A 399 17.10 -10.13 -13.91
CA ARG A 399 16.21 -8.98 -13.68
C ARG A 399 15.92 -8.19 -14.96
N GLN A 400 16.95 -7.87 -15.74
CA GLN A 400 16.78 -7.12 -16.98
C GLN A 400 15.97 -7.90 -18.01
N GLN A 401 16.21 -9.21 -18.16
CA GLN A 401 15.44 -10.06 -19.06
C GLN A 401 13.96 -10.12 -18.66
N ILE A 402 13.66 -10.24 -17.36
CA ILE A 402 12.28 -10.21 -16.84
C ILE A 402 11.60 -8.91 -17.22
N VAL A 403 12.26 -7.77 -16.99
CA VAL A 403 11.71 -6.46 -17.37
C VAL A 403 11.49 -6.38 -18.88
N ASP A 404 12.49 -6.77 -19.69
CA ASP A 404 12.41 -6.63 -21.14
C ASP A 404 11.33 -7.53 -21.77
N THR A 405 11.12 -8.74 -21.23
CA THR A 405 10.21 -9.73 -21.83
C THR A 405 8.82 -9.73 -21.25
N LEU A 406 8.65 -9.40 -19.96
CA LEU A 406 7.36 -9.52 -19.28
C LEU A 406 6.73 -8.17 -18.91
N ILE A 407 7.52 -7.10 -18.78
CA ILE A 407 7.02 -5.81 -18.29
C ILE A 407 7.02 -4.72 -19.38
N LYS A 408 8.12 -4.54 -20.12
CA LYS A 408 8.17 -3.52 -21.19
C LYS A 408 7.11 -3.67 -22.27
N PRO A 409 6.66 -4.87 -22.66
CA PRO A 409 5.53 -4.98 -23.58
C PRO A 409 4.22 -4.40 -23.03
N ILE A 410 4.10 -4.30 -21.67
CA ILE A 410 2.95 -3.71 -20.99
C ILE A 410 3.20 -2.22 -20.71
N ALA A 411 4.42 -1.87 -20.29
CA ALA A 411 4.83 -0.53 -19.87
C ALA A 411 6.25 -0.25 -20.41
N PRO A 412 6.38 0.32 -21.62
CA PRO A 412 7.67 0.42 -22.35
C PRO A 412 8.79 1.14 -21.61
N ASP A 413 8.45 2.12 -20.77
CA ASP A 413 9.41 2.93 -20.02
C ASP A 413 9.90 2.27 -18.73
N THR A 414 9.45 1.05 -18.42
CA THR A 414 9.86 0.33 -17.21
C THR A 414 11.34 -0.02 -17.21
N VAL A 415 11.98 0.18 -16.08
CA VAL A 415 13.37 -0.20 -15.82
C VAL A 415 13.47 -1.10 -14.60
N VAL A 416 14.62 -1.79 -14.45
CA VAL A 416 14.92 -2.48 -13.19
C VAL A 416 15.07 -1.45 -12.07
N MET A 417 14.36 -1.66 -10.97
CA MET A 417 14.42 -0.77 -9.82
C MET A 417 15.64 -1.12 -8.94
N ASN A 418 16.57 -0.20 -8.81
CA ASN A 418 17.83 -0.36 -8.08
C ASN A 418 17.88 0.46 -6.77
N ALA A 419 16.82 1.16 -6.45
CA ALA A 419 16.60 1.81 -5.16
C ALA A 419 15.13 1.61 -4.78
N ARG A 420 14.83 1.36 -3.51
CA ARG A 420 13.47 1.08 -3.07
C ARG A 420 12.78 2.29 -2.42
N GLU A 421 13.55 3.25 -1.94
CA GLU A 421 13.07 4.47 -1.29
C GLU A 421 12.59 5.52 -2.30
N VAL A 422 12.97 5.37 -3.55
CA VAL A 422 12.60 6.26 -4.65
C VAL A 422 12.25 5.44 -5.88
N PHE A 423 11.27 5.89 -6.62
CA PHE A 423 10.82 5.21 -7.83
C PHE A 423 11.51 5.76 -9.08
N PRO A 424 11.67 4.96 -10.15
CA PRO A 424 12.38 5.36 -11.36
C PRO A 424 11.86 6.63 -12.05
N PHE A 425 10.60 7.00 -11.84
CA PHE A 425 9.99 8.21 -12.40
C PHE A 425 10.19 9.47 -11.53
N GLN A 426 10.77 9.33 -10.33
CA GLN A 426 11.05 10.46 -9.44
C GLN A 426 12.39 11.11 -9.81
N GLU A 427 12.46 12.43 -9.75
CA GLU A 427 13.59 13.24 -10.20
C GLU A 427 14.93 12.84 -9.53
N ASN A 428 14.90 12.46 -8.26
CA ASN A 428 16.09 12.10 -7.48
C ASN A 428 16.50 10.63 -7.59
N TYR A 429 15.79 9.79 -8.36
CA TYR A 429 16.04 8.34 -8.44
C TYR A 429 17.49 8.01 -8.80
N GLN A 430 18.00 8.62 -9.89
CA GLN A 430 19.34 8.30 -10.36
C GLN A 430 20.43 8.69 -9.35
N ALA A 431 20.26 9.83 -8.67
CA ALA A 431 21.22 10.27 -7.64
C ALA A 431 21.27 9.30 -6.45
N VAL A 432 20.13 8.73 -6.06
CA VAL A 432 20.07 7.73 -5.00
C VAL A 432 20.70 6.41 -5.45
N VAL A 433 20.41 5.95 -6.66
CA VAL A 433 21.03 4.74 -7.23
C VAL A 433 22.55 4.89 -7.29
N ASP A 434 23.06 5.99 -7.83
CA ASP A 434 24.49 6.24 -7.96
C ASP A 434 25.21 6.29 -6.61
N ALA A 435 24.52 6.71 -5.56
CA ALA A 435 25.08 6.76 -4.20
C ALA A 435 25.03 5.42 -3.47
N ALA A 436 24.05 4.55 -3.76
CA ALA A 436 23.74 3.38 -2.94
C ALA A 436 24.04 2.04 -3.61
N TYR A 437 24.15 1.97 -4.94
CA TYR A 437 24.26 0.73 -5.69
C TYR A 437 25.44 0.74 -6.65
N ASP A 438 26.24 -0.34 -6.64
CA ASP A 438 27.48 -0.48 -7.41
C ASP A 438 27.31 -1.21 -8.76
N GLY A 439 26.09 -1.53 -9.16
CA GLY A 439 25.79 -2.20 -10.43
C GLY A 439 26.10 -3.70 -10.48
N ARG A 440 26.55 -4.31 -9.35
CA ARG A 440 27.06 -5.69 -9.34
C ARG A 440 26.05 -6.76 -9.78
N PHE A 441 24.76 -6.47 -9.71
CA PHE A 441 23.68 -7.39 -10.08
C PHE A 441 22.89 -6.95 -11.32
N ASP A 442 23.42 -6.02 -12.11
CA ASP A 442 22.73 -5.54 -13.33
C ASP A 442 22.68 -6.60 -14.43
N GLN A 443 23.71 -7.44 -14.49
CA GLN A 443 23.83 -8.51 -15.45
C GLN A 443 23.95 -9.86 -14.73
N VAL A 444 23.37 -10.90 -15.33
CA VAL A 444 23.57 -12.28 -14.87
C VAL A 444 25.05 -12.63 -14.96
N ASP A 445 25.61 -13.14 -13.86
CA ASP A 445 26.99 -13.60 -13.78
C ASP A 445 27.03 -15.00 -13.12
N ILE A 446 26.90 -16.02 -13.96
CA ILE A 446 26.83 -17.41 -13.49
C ILE A 446 28.15 -17.85 -12.84
N GLU A 447 29.30 -17.33 -13.29
CA GLU A 447 30.59 -17.71 -12.70
C GLU A 447 30.77 -17.12 -11.31
N LYS A 448 30.37 -15.87 -11.09
CA LYS A 448 30.28 -15.29 -9.73
C LYS A 448 29.27 -16.01 -8.87
N ALA A 449 28.11 -16.37 -9.43
CA ALA A 449 27.11 -17.15 -8.69
C ALA A 449 27.66 -18.47 -8.21
N LYS A 450 28.35 -19.25 -9.07
CA LYS A 450 29.01 -20.50 -8.70
C LYS A 450 30.11 -20.33 -7.65
N ALA A 451 30.92 -19.28 -7.78
CA ALA A 451 31.94 -18.96 -6.80
C ALA A 451 31.34 -18.66 -5.42
N ALA A 452 30.31 -17.85 -5.38
CA ALA A 452 29.61 -17.51 -4.13
C ALA A 452 28.88 -18.73 -3.52
N VAL A 453 28.32 -19.64 -4.35
CA VAL A 453 27.77 -20.92 -3.87
C VAL A 453 28.87 -21.75 -3.22
N ALA A 454 30.06 -21.85 -3.85
CA ALA A 454 31.17 -22.58 -3.28
C ALA A 454 31.66 -21.97 -1.95
N GLU A 455 31.69 -20.63 -1.85
CA GLU A 455 32.03 -19.91 -0.62
C GLU A 455 31.02 -20.11 0.50
N SER A 456 29.72 -20.30 0.16
CA SER A 456 28.67 -20.55 1.14
C SER A 456 28.80 -21.90 1.85
N GLY A 457 29.53 -22.83 1.26
CA GLY A 457 29.70 -24.20 1.76
C GLY A 457 28.48 -25.11 1.58
N ILE A 458 27.39 -24.62 0.99
CA ILE A 458 26.18 -25.40 0.75
C ILE A 458 26.38 -26.31 -0.49
N LYS A 459 25.92 -27.55 -0.37
CA LYS A 459 26.02 -28.52 -1.46
C LYS A 459 24.93 -28.29 -2.52
N THR A 460 25.32 -28.38 -3.79
CA THR A 460 24.40 -28.34 -4.92
C THR A 460 23.83 -29.74 -5.24
N PRO A 461 22.58 -29.83 -5.81
CA PRO A 461 21.69 -28.72 -6.07
C PRO A 461 21.09 -28.14 -4.79
N ILE A 462 20.83 -26.84 -4.81
CA ILE A 462 20.22 -26.12 -3.69
C ILE A 462 18.75 -25.88 -4.03
N ASP A 463 17.85 -26.49 -3.27
CA ASP A 463 16.42 -26.32 -3.46
C ASP A 463 15.99 -24.92 -2.97
N VAL A 464 15.32 -24.18 -3.85
CA VAL A 464 14.77 -22.86 -3.58
C VAL A 464 13.27 -22.88 -3.88
N ARG A 465 12.44 -23.03 -2.86
CA ARG A 465 10.99 -22.87 -2.99
C ARG A 465 10.72 -21.38 -3.17
N LEU A 466 10.35 -21.00 -4.40
CA LEU A 466 9.99 -19.63 -4.73
C LEU A 466 8.47 -19.50 -4.64
N GLY A 467 8.01 -18.89 -3.55
CA GLY A 467 6.59 -18.81 -3.17
C GLY A 467 5.94 -17.52 -3.64
N TYR A 468 4.69 -17.61 -4.07
CA TYR A 468 3.84 -16.48 -4.43
C TYR A 468 2.36 -16.89 -4.47
N ARG A 469 1.45 -15.90 -4.50
CA ARG A 469 0.02 -16.20 -4.63
C ARG A 469 -0.29 -16.76 -6.01
N ALA A 470 -0.95 -17.91 -6.07
CA ALA A 470 -1.36 -18.57 -7.30
C ALA A 470 -2.34 -17.71 -8.12
N GLY A 471 -2.44 -18.01 -9.43
CA GLY A 471 -3.35 -17.31 -10.36
C GLY A 471 -2.74 -16.11 -11.08
N ASN A 472 -1.46 -15.78 -10.83
CA ASN A 472 -0.74 -14.71 -11.53
C ASN A 472 0.23 -15.30 -12.56
N GLN A 473 -0.15 -15.28 -13.84
CA GLN A 473 0.65 -15.86 -14.93
C GLN A 473 2.00 -15.15 -15.09
N ARG A 474 2.05 -13.81 -14.96
CA ARG A 474 3.31 -13.06 -15.06
C ARG A 474 4.33 -13.50 -14.00
N ARG A 475 3.86 -13.80 -12.76
CA ARG A 475 4.72 -14.33 -11.71
C ARG A 475 5.20 -15.74 -12.01
N ALA A 476 4.33 -16.60 -12.55
CA ALA A 476 4.73 -17.93 -13.00
C ALA A 476 5.84 -17.87 -14.07
N ASP A 477 5.69 -16.97 -15.05
CA ASP A 477 6.69 -16.74 -16.10
C ASP A 477 8.00 -16.16 -15.51
N THR A 478 7.90 -15.27 -14.53
CA THR A 478 9.06 -14.73 -13.79
C THR A 478 9.82 -15.86 -13.07
N VAL A 479 9.10 -16.73 -12.37
CA VAL A 479 9.71 -17.89 -11.68
C VAL A 479 10.37 -18.85 -12.67
N ALA A 480 9.74 -19.10 -13.81
CA ALA A 480 10.33 -19.93 -14.87
C ALA A 480 11.61 -19.33 -15.43
N ALA A 481 11.66 -18.01 -15.65
CA ALA A 481 12.87 -17.32 -16.11
C ALA A 481 13.99 -17.41 -15.06
N ILE A 482 13.69 -17.23 -13.79
CA ILE A 482 14.66 -17.37 -12.67
C ILE A 482 15.16 -18.82 -12.60
N ALA A 483 14.26 -19.81 -12.68
CA ALA A 483 14.61 -21.22 -12.63
C ALA A 483 15.58 -21.60 -13.77
N ALA A 484 15.28 -21.13 -15.00
CA ALA A 484 16.14 -21.38 -16.16
C ALA A 484 17.54 -20.77 -15.99
N SER A 485 17.62 -19.52 -15.53
CA SER A 485 18.87 -18.78 -15.37
C SER A 485 19.72 -19.32 -14.22
N CYS A 486 19.12 -19.63 -13.06
CA CYS A 486 19.84 -20.02 -11.86
C CYS A 486 20.25 -21.50 -11.81
N LYS A 487 19.75 -22.31 -12.74
CA LYS A 487 20.07 -23.76 -12.81
C LYS A 487 21.58 -24.04 -12.91
N ASP A 488 22.26 -23.32 -13.78
CA ASP A 488 23.68 -23.52 -14.01
C ASP A 488 24.55 -22.99 -12.86
N ALA A 489 23.99 -22.15 -11.98
CA ALA A 489 24.63 -21.73 -10.75
C ALA A 489 24.47 -22.74 -9.60
N GLY A 490 23.71 -23.82 -9.82
CA GLY A 490 23.52 -24.89 -8.85
C GLY A 490 22.23 -24.80 -8.04
N PHE A 491 21.31 -23.90 -8.41
CA PHE A 491 20.00 -23.78 -7.76
C PHE A 491 18.94 -24.62 -8.49
N ASN A 492 18.13 -25.31 -7.70
CA ASN A 492 16.91 -25.97 -8.14
C ASN A 492 15.71 -25.12 -7.68
N VAL A 493 15.30 -24.17 -8.51
CA VAL A 493 14.16 -23.30 -8.18
C VAL A 493 12.86 -24.06 -8.40
N ILE A 494 12.08 -24.18 -7.34
CA ILE A 494 10.81 -24.90 -7.29
C ILE A 494 9.69 -23.85 -7.25
N ASP A 495 8.81 -23.87 -8.24
CA ASP A 495 7.61 -23.07 -8.26
C ASP A 495 6.67 -23.52 -7.11
N SER A 496 6.52 -22.68 -6.09
CA SER A 496 5.79 -22.96 -4.86
C SER A 496 4.61 -22.01 -4.69
N ASN A 497 3.86 -21.78 -5.78
CA ASN A 497 2.66 -20.96 -5.71
C ASN A 497 1.54 -21.64 -4.90
N ALA A 498 0.76 -20.84 -4.17
CA ALA A 498 -0.41 -21.29 -3.44
C ALA A 498 -1.48 -20.19 -3.39
N ALA A 499 -2.74 -20.56 -3.42
CA ALA A 499 -3.85 -19.58 -3.34
C ALA A 499 -3.86 -18.85 -1.99
N ASP A 500 -3.42 -19.53 -0.94
CA ASP A 500 -3.32 -19.03 0.46
C ASP A 500 -1.87 -18.78 0.89
N PHE A 501 -1.01 -18.38 -0.04
CA PHE A 501 0.41 -18.14 0.23
C PHE A 501 0.64 -17.16 1.37
N PHE A 502 -0.04 -16.01 1.35
CA PHE A 502 0.12 -14.95 2.35
C PHE A 502 -0.47 -15.34 3.71
N GLU A 503 -1.54 -16.12 3.70
CA GLU A 503 -2.27 -16.53 4.91
C GLU A 503 -1.59 -17.70 5.63
N LYS A 504 -0.81 -18.52 4.90
CA LYS A 504 -0.20 -19.75 5.46
C LYS A 504 1.30 -19.87 5.23
N ALA A 505 1.74 -19.95 3.97
CA ALA A 505 3.14 -20.25 3.68
C ALA A 505 4.09 -19.14 4.15
N LEU A 506 3.72 -17.87 3.92
CA LEU A 506 4.53 -16.73 4.31
C LEU A 506 4.71 -16.64 5.85
N PRO A 507 3.64 -16.61 6.67
CA PRO A 507 3.79 -16.54 8.12
C PRO A 507 4.46 -17.79 8.73
N ASN A 508 4.33 -18.97 8.11
CA ASN A 508 4.99 -20.18 8.56
C ASN A 508 6.47 -20.30 8.13
N GLY A 509 6.91 -19.47 7.18
CA GLY A 509 8.25 -19.55 6.59
C GLY A 509 8.44 -20.77 5.67
N ASP A 510 7.36 -21.25 5.03
CA ASP A 510 7.39 -22.43 4.16
C ASP A 510 7.84 -22.07 2.73
N TYR A 511 8.90 -21.28 2.61
CA TYR A 511 9.53 -20.83 1.36
C TYR A 511 11.01 -20.51 1.61
N GLU A 512 11.83 -20.39 0.55
CA GLU A 512 13.18 -19.83 0.56
C GLU A 512 13.20 -18.40 0.05
N VAL A 513 12.42 -18.12 -1.01
CA VAL A 513 12.25 -16.79 -1.60
C VAL A 513 10.77 -16.53 -1.82
N ALA A 514 10.29 -15.36 -1.47
CA ALA A 514 8.92 -14.91 -1.76
C ALA A 514 8.92 -13.88 -2.89
N LEU A 515 8.00 -14.01 -3.85
CA LEU A 515 7.78 -13.08 -4.95
C LEU A 515 6.42 -12.39 -4.77
N PHE A 516 6.46 -11.11 -4.47
CA PHE A 516 5.25 -10.29 -4.37
C PHE A 516 5.56 -8.82 -4.58
N ALA A 517 4.58 -7.95 -4.45
CA ALA A 517 4.74 -6.52 -4.62
C ALA A 517 4.24 -5.78 -3.39
N TRP A 518 4.90 -4.69 -3.05
CA TRP A 518 4.35 -3.66 -2.18
C TRP A 518 3.60 -2.65 -3.04
N ALA A 519 2.38 -2.31 -2.64
CA ALA A 519 1.54 -1.30 -3.28
C ALA A 519 1.51 -0.03 -2.43
N GLY A 520 1.63 1.12 -3.08
CA GLY A 520 1.75 2.40 -2.41
C GLY A 520 3.19 2.72 -2.02
N SER A 521 3.48 3.99 -1.74
CA SER A 521 4.74 4.36 -1.12
C SER A 521 4.69 3.94 0.34
N GLY A 522 5.49 2.97 0.74
CA GLY A 522 5.86 2.91 2.15
C GLY A 522 6.52 4.24 2.52
N PRO A 523 6.27 4.80 3.71
CA PRO A 523 7.05 5.91 4.23
C PRO A 523 8.53 5.57 4.16
N ILE A 524 9.37 6.50 3.74
CA ILE A 524 10.84 6.31 3.70
C ILE A 524 11.35 5.84 5.07
N THR A 525 10.79 6.40 6.14
CA THR A 525 11.19 6.12 7.51
C THR A 525 10.67 4.78 8.05
N SER A 526 9.61 4.20 7.48
CA SER A 526 9.06 2.90 7.92
C SER A 526 9.70 1.69 7.23
N VAL A 527 10.60 1.92 6.30
CA VAL A 527 11.33 0.86 5.59
C VAL A 527 12.08 -0.08 6.55
N GLN A 528 12.54 0.41 7.69
CA GLN A 528 13.19 -0.41 8.71
C GLN A 528 12.30 -1.56 9.19
N ASN A 529 11.00 -1.32 9.34
CA ASN A 529 10.05 -2.31 9.83
C ASN A 529 9.74 -3.42 8.82
N ILE A 530 9.93 -3.14 7.53
CA ILE A 530 9.71 -4.12 6.46
C ILE A 530 10.90 -5.10 6.36
N TYR A 531 12.11 -4.66 6.73
CA TYR A 531 13.34 -5.41 6.52
C TYR A 531 14.14 -5.69 7.81
N SER A 532 13.61 -5.34 8.98
CA SER A 532 14.19 -5.76 10.25
C SER A 532 13.84 -7.24 10.51
N THR A 533 14.82 -8.01 10.94
CA THR A 533 14.68 -9.41 11.34
C THR A 533 14.62 -9.53 12.87
#